data_0c0501b730314e15a7d9dc2c73169edf
#
_entry.id   0c0501b730314e15a7d9dc2c73169edf
#
_cell.length_a   1.000
_cell.length_b   1.000
_cell.length_c   1.000
_cell.angle_alpha   90.00
_cell.angle_beta   90.00
_cell.angle_gamma   90.00
#
_symmetry.space_group_name_H-M   'P 1'
#
loop_
_entity.id
_entity.type
_entity.pdbx_description
1 polymer ?
#
loop_
_entity_poly.entity_id
_entity_poly.type
_entity_poly.pdbx_seq_one_letter_code
_entity_poly.pdbx_strand_id
1 'polypeptide(L)'
;VNNLNMTIKKGDIYGFLGENGAGKTTTISMIMGLIKSTSGEIELFSQKVSSKNKNLLQRIGSIIEYPGFYPNLTASENLEIHRRMMGIQEKYSIRHSLKIVGIENLENKKVKEFSLGMKQRLGIARSLLHHPEFLILDEPTNGLDPTGIKEIRELIIDLACKQNITFLISSHILSEIQQMATKIGIIHKGVLLEEIPYDELKRRNRHYINIKVDKDKKSCFILEEKLNIKDYTLWEKNNLRVYERLQEVSTINKILVSNDILVEEICLKIDSLEDYFLKLTGGN
;
A
#
# COMPACT_ATOMS: atom_id res chain seq x y z
N VAL A 1 3.21 8.46 -17.27
CA VAL A 1 3.88 8.92 -16.06
C VAL A 1 4.61 10.21 -16.41
N ASN A 2 4.44 11.24 -15.62
CA ASN A 2 4.94 12.58 -15.90
C ASN A 2 5.59 13.18 -14.64
N ASN A 3 6.87 13.64 -14.78
CA ASN A 3 7.65 14.29 -13.71
C ASN A 3 7.59 13.56 -12.35
N LEU A 4 7.70 12.23 -12.37
CA LEU A 4 7.68 11.45 -11.14
C LEU A 4 9.05 11.53 -10.47
N ASN A 5 9.08 12.10 -9.24
CA ASN A 5 10.26 12.14 -8.38
C ASN A 5 9.96 11.35 -7.11
N MET A 6 10.64 10.23 -6.91
CA MET A 6 10.39 9.29 -5.82
C MET A 6 11.70 8.86 -5.20
N THR A 7 11.74 8.73 -3.88
CA THR A 7 12.92 8.30 -3.14
C THR A 7 12.59 7.21 -2.14
N ILE A 8 13.21 6.04 -2.29
CA ILE A 8 13.08 4.90 -1.38
C ILE A 8 14.40 4.71 -0.66
N LYS A 9 14.38 4.72 0.67
CA LYS A 9 15.56 4.50 1.50
C LYS A 9 15.69 3.02 1.85
N LYS A 10 16.91 2.58 2.14
CA LYS A 10 17.17 1.22 2.62
C LYS A 10 16.36 0.95 3.89
N GLY A 11 15.64 -0.19 3.90
CA GLY A 11 14.77 -0.61 4.98
C GLY A 11 13.35 -0.04 4.93
N ASP A 12 13.03 0.85 3.97
CA ASP A 12 11.66 1.32 3.79
C ASP A 12 10.75 0.18 3.29
N ILE A 13 9.52 0.17 3.78
CA ILE A 13 8.39 -0.43 3.10
C ILE A 13 7.64 0.73 2.43
N TYR A 14 7.93 0.97 1.16
CA TYR A 14 7.35 2.06 0.40
C TYR A 14 6.03 1.62 -0.23
N GLY A 15 4.91 2.16 0.23
CA GLY A 15 3.60 1.96 -0.35
C GLY A 15 3.35 2.91 -1.52
N PHE A 16 3.21 2.39 -2.73
CA PHE A 16 2.92 3.15 -3.95
C PHE A 16 1.43 3.06 -4.27
N LEU A 17 0.67 4.05 -3.81
CA LEU A 17 -0.78 4.05 -3.82
C LEU A 17 -1.35 4.81 -5.00
N GLY A 18 -2.38 4.27 -5.63
CA GLY A 18 -3.10 4.95 -6.71
C GLY A 18 -4.17 4.07 -7.33
N GLU A 19 -5.14 4.68 -7.99
CA GLU A 19 -6.21 3.99 -8.70
C GLU A 19 -5.66 3.09 -9.83
N ASN A 20 -6.51 2.20 -10.35
CA ASN A 20 -6.17 1.44 -11.54
C ASN A 20 -5.95 2.38 -12.72
N GLY A 21 -4.85 2.18 -13.46
CA GLY A 21 -4.46 3.08 -14.54
C GLY A 21 -3.71 4.35 -14.11
N ALA A 22 -3.46 4.58 -12.82
CA ALA A 22 -2.71 5.75 -12.34
C ALA A 22 -1.24 5.79 -12.76
N GLY A 23 -0.67 4.66 -13.24
CA GLY A 23 0.70 4.57 -13.71
C GLY A 23 1.64 3.76 -12.81
N LYS A 24 1.12 3.02 -11.82
CA LYS A 24 1.90 2.20 -10.86
C LYS A 24 2.76 1.16 -11.58
N THR A 25 2.14 0.22 -12.29
CA THR A 25 2.83 -0.84 -13.04
C THR A 25 3.78 -0.28 -14.10
N THR A 26 3.41 0.82 -14.77
CA THR A 26 4.28 1.50 -15.73
C THR A 26 5.55 2.04 -15.06
N THR A 27 5.42 2.65 -13.88
CA THR A 27 6.56 3.14 -13.09
C THR A 27 7.46 1.99 -12.67
N ILE A 28 6.87 0.91 -12.14
CA ILE A 28 7.60 -0.32 -11.76
C ILE A 28 8.34 -0.91 -12.98
N SER A 29 7.68 -0.98 -14.12
CA SER A 29 8.27 -1.48 -15.37
C SER A 29 9.47 -0.63 -15.85
N MET A 30 9.41 0.69 -15.65
CA MET A 30 10.56 1.58 -15.95
C MET A 30 11.72 1.34 -14.95
N ILE A 31 11.43 1.17 -13.65
CA ILE A 31 12.45 0.86 -12.64
C ILE A 31 13.16 -0.45 -12.97
N MET A 32 12.41 -1.46 -13.41
CA MET A 32 12.94 -2.77 -13.81
C MET A 32 13.60 -2.78 -15.20
N GLY A 33 13.58 -1.65 -15.91
CA GLY A 33 14.17 -1.54 -17.26
C GLY A 33 13.40 -2.29 -18.34
N LEU A 34 12.14 -2.70 -18.07
CA LEU A 34 11.25 -3.35 -19.03
C LEU A 34 10.68 -2.34 -20.04
N ILE A 35 10.52 -1.10 -19.63
CA ILE A 35 10.08 0.03 -20.45
C ILE A 35 11.11 1.15 -20.29
N LYS A 36 11.48 1.78 -21.38
CA LYS A 36 12.39 2.93 -21.37
C LYS A 36 11.62 4.21 -21.04
N SER A 37 12.12 5.00 -20.08
CA SER A 37 11.60 6.35 -19.83
C SER A 37 11.90 7.27 -21.01
N THR A 38 10.99 8.18 -21.33
CA THR A 38 11.17 9.21 -22.37
C THR A 38 12.23 10.21 -21.96
N SER A 39 12.29 10.56 -20.68
CA SER A 39 13.24 11.51 -20.09
C SER A 39 13.43 11.21 -18.61
N GLY A 40 14.35 11.89 -17.96
CA GLY A 40 14.67 11.68 -16.55
C GLY A 40 15.67 10.55 -16.32
N GLU A 41 15.97 10.29 -15.06
CA GLU A 41 16.96 9.32 -14.64
C GLU A 41 16.40 8.42 -13.54
N ILE A 42 16.80 7.15 -13.55
CA ILE A 42 16.47 6.19 -12.50
C ILE A 42 17.79 5.76 -11.86
N GLU A 43 17.86 5.88 -10.56
CA GLU A 43 18.99 5.43 -9.76
C GLU A 43 18.56 4.29 -8.84
N LEU A 44 19.34 3.22 -8.84
CA LEU A 44 19.20 2.08 -7.93
C LEU A 44 20.51 1.90 -7.18
N PHE A 45 20.44 1.80 -5.85
CA PHE A 45 21.63 1.63 -5.00
C PHE A 45 22.71 2.71 -5.25
N SER A 46 22.27 3.96 -5.45
CA SER A 46 23.10 5.12 -5.78
C SER A 46 23.86 5.02 -7.11
N GLN A 47 23.36 4.20 -8.03
CA GLN A 47 23.92 4.05 -9.38
C GLN A 47 22.83 4.24 -10.44
N LYS A 48 23.15 4.95 -11.51
CA LYS A 48 22.21 5.15 -12.64
C LYS A 48 21.91 3.83 -13.34
N VAL A 49 20.64 3.55 -13.53
CA VAL A 49 20.17 2.41 -14.33
C VAL A 49 20.48 2.66 -15.79
N SER A 50 21.25 1.78 -16.40
CA SER A 50 21.60 1.85 -17.81
C SER A 50 21.74 0.45 -18.39
N SER A 51 21.76 0.35 -19.72
CA SER A 51 22.02 -0.92 -20.40
C SER A 51 23.37 -1.56 -20.03
N LYS A 52 24.30 -0.76 -19.48
CA LYS A 52 25.64 -1.21 -19.06
C LYS A 52 25.65 -1.77 -17.63
N ASN A 53 24.68 -1.42 -16.79
CA ASN A 53 24.64 -1.76 -15.36
C ASN A 53 23.53 -2.77 -15.00
N LYS A 54 23.28 -3.75 -15.87
CA LYS A 54 22.25 -4.79 -15.64
C LYS A 54 22.45 -5.58 -14.34
N ASN A 55 23.67 -5.61 -13.81
CA ASN A 55 23.98 -6.27 -12.53
C ASN A 55 23.19 -5.67 -11.34
N LEU A 56 22.73 -4.42 -11.44
CA LEU A 56 21.89 -3.82 -10.41
C LEU A 56 20.56 -4.58 -10.24
N LEU A 57 20.00 -5.09 -11.33
CA LEU A 57 18.75 -5.85 -11.32
C LEU A 57 18.89 -7.22 -10.63
N GLN A 58 20.11 -7.76 -10.55
CA GLN A 58 20.38 -8.99 -9.80
C GLN A 58 20.24 -8.82 -8.27
N ARG A 59 20.19 -7.58 -7.78
CA ARG A 59 19.95 -7.26 -6.37
C ARG A 59 18.47 -7.01 -6.06
N ILE A 60 17.61 -7.14 -7.08
CA ILE A 60 16.16 -6.87 -6.98
C ILE A 60 15.39 -8.15 -7.22
N GLY A 61 14.52 -8.49 -6.29
CA GLY A 61 13.45 -9.46 -6.52
C GLY A 61 12.18 -8.73 -6.95
N SER A 62 11.41 -9.31 -7.87
CA SER A 62 10.17 -8.66 -8.30
C SER A 62 9.06 -9.65 -8.62
N ILE A 63 7.83 -9.20 -8.36
CA ILE A 63 6.59 -9.78 -8.86
C ILE A 63 5.83 -8.63 -9.52
N ILE A 64 5.66 -8.70 -10.85
CA ILE A 64 4.90 -7.73 -11.62
C ILE A 64 3.68 -8.47 -12.16
N GLU A 65 2.49 -7.97 -11.84
CA GLU A 65 1.21 -8.64 -12.12
C GLU A 65 1.12 -10.01 -11.42
N TYR A 66 0.91 -11.10 -12.18
CA TYR A 66 0.81 -12.44 -11.62
C TYR A 66 2.11 -13.22 -11.77
N PRO A 67 2.56 -13.93 -10.72
CA PRO A 67 3.71 -14.80 -10.85
C PRO A 67 3.38 -15.97 -11.78
N GLY A 68 3.92 -15.94 -13.01
CA GLY A 68 3.79 -17.04 -13.96
C GLY A 68 4.54 -18.29 -13.47
N PHE A 69 3.84 -19.41 -13.38
CA PHE A 69 4.39 -20.71 -13.01
C PHE A 69 3.97 -21.79 -14.01
N TYR A 70 4.75 -22.84 -14.09
CA TYR A 70 4.38 -24.06 -14.81
C TYR A 70 3.42 -24.88 -13.93
N PRO A 71 2.12 -24.94 -14.27
CA PRO A 71 1.09 -25.47 -13.36
C PRO A 71 1.23 -26.98 -13.08
N ASN A 72 1.81 -27.73 -14.00
CA ASN A 72 2.01 -29.17 -13.88
C ASN A 72 3.30 -29.57 -13.15
N LEU A 73 4.18 -28.61 -12.88
CA LEU A 73 5.40 -28.80 -12.09
C LEU A 73 5.10 -28.51 -10.61
N THR A 74 5.93 -29.10 -9.74
CA THR A 74 5.90 -28.86 -8.30
C THR A 74 6.42 -27.46 -7.96
N ALA A 75 6.22 -27.01 -6.72
CA ALA A 75 6.79 -25.77 -6.23
C ALA A 75 8.32 -25.76 -6.34
N SER A 76 8.96 -26.85 -5.90
CA SER A 76 10.41 -27.01 -5.96
C SER A 76 10.94 -27.00 -7.39
N GLU A 77 10.29 -27.70 -8.33
CA GLU A 77 10.69 -27.71 -9.74
C GLU A 77 10.56 -26.33 -10.41
N ASN A 78 9.50 -25.57 -10.09
CA ASN A 78 9.35 -24.19 -10.57
C ASN A 78 10.48 -23.29 -10.06
N LEU A 79 10.83 -23.39 -8.79
CA LEU A 79 11.94 -22.64 -8.21
C LEU A 79 13.28 -23.07 -8.78
N GLU A 80 13.49 -24.38 -9.04
CA GLU A 80 14.72 -24.92 -9.64
C GLU A 80 14.97 -24.36 -11.05
N ILE A 81 13.91 -24.22 -11.87
CA ILE A 81 14.03 -23.58 -13.19
C ILE A 81 14.56 -22.16 -13.02
N HIS A 82 13.95 -21.37 -12.12
CA HIS A 82 14.34 -19.98 -11.90
C HIS A 82 15.76 -19.87 -11.32
N ARG A 83 16.10 -20.74 -10.36
CA ARG A 83 17.44 -20.82 -9.79
C ARG A 83 18.51 -21.00 -10.87
N ARG A 84 18.28 -21.95 -11.80
CA ARG A 84 19.20 -22.20 -12.93
C ARG A 84 19.29 -21.01 -13.87
N MET A 85 18.16 -20.37 -14.21
CA MET A 85 18.13 -19.19 -15.07
C MET A 85 18.93 -18.02 -14.49
N MET A 86 18.89 -17.85 -13.16
CA MET A 86 19.63 -16.83 -12.44
C MET A 86 21.10 -17.20 -12.16
N GLY A 87 21.52 -18.42 -12.48
CA GLY A 87 22.89 -18.90 -12.24
C GLY A 87 23.22 -19.13 -10.76
N ILE A 88 22.21 -19.27 -9.91
CA ILE A 88 22.40 -19.48 -8.46
C ILE A 88 22.91 -20.90 -8.22
N GLN A 89 24.08 -21.03 -7.58
CA GLN A 89 24.74 -22.33 -7.36
C GLN A 89 24.15 -23.09 -6.16
N GLU A 90 23.71 -22.36 -5.13
CA GLU A 90 23.23 -22.94 -3.87
C GLU A 90 21.86 -23.59 -4.03
N LYS A 91 21.84 -24.93 -4.05
CA LYS A 91 20.58 -25.70 -4.12
C LYS A 91 19.70 -25.55 -2.87
N TYR A 92 20.31 -25.29 -1.71
CA TYR A 92 19.56 -25.08 -0.47
C TYR A 92 18.69 -23.79 -0.49
N SER A 93 18.98 -22.86 -1.40
CA SER A 93 18.21 -21.61 -1.54
C SER A 93 16.71 -21.87 -1.78
N ILE A 94 16.36 -22.95 -2.48
CA ILE A 94 14.97 -23.34 -2.75
C ILE A 94 14.24 -23.66 -1.45
N ARG A 95 14.77 -24.62 -0.67
CA ARG A 95 14.14 -25.03 0.58
C ARG A 95 14.10 -23.87 1.59
N HIS A 96 15.17 -23.07 1.61
CA HIS A 96 15.26 -21.90 2.46
C HIS A 96 14.18 -20.88 2.10
N SER A 97 14.01 -20.55 0.83
CA SER A 97 12.97 -19.62 0.36
C SER A 97 11.57 -20.13 0.64
N LEU A 98 11.29 -21.42 0.41
CA LEU A 98 10.00 -22.03 0.75
C LEU A 98 9.71 -21.98 2.25
N LYS A 99 10.71 -22.18 3.09
CA LYS A 99 10.59 -22.07 4.55
C LYS A 99 10.29 -20.63 4.99
N ILE A 100 10.98 -19.64 4.41
CA ILE A 100 10.73 -18.23 4.71
C ILE A 100 9.28 -17.85 4.46
N VAL A 101 8.69 -18.31 3.37
CA VAL A 101 7.31 -18.01 3.01
C VAL A 101 6.28 -18.97 3.61
N GLY A 102 6.72 -19.95 4.41
CA GLY A 102 5.85 -20.87 5.16
C GLY A 102 5.14 -21.92 4.31
N ILE A 103 5.73 -22.36 3.19
CA ILE A 103 5.17 -23.40 2.31
C ILE A 103 6.16 -24.56 2.03
N GLU A 104 7.14 -24.78 2.90
CA GLU A 104 8.12 -25.87 2.74
C GLU A 104 7.47 -27.26 2.67
N ASN A 105 6.35 -27.46 3.37
CA ASN A 105 5.62 -28.73 3.35
C ASN A 105 4.93 -29.02 2.01
N LEU A 106 4.89 -28.02 1.11
CA LEU A 106 4.23 -28.10 -0.19
C LEU A 106 5.23 -28.19 -1.35
N GLU A 107 6.52 -28.39 -1.06
CA GLU A 107 7.60 -28.37 -2.06
C GLU A 107 7.35 -29.36 -3.23
N ASN A 108 6.73 -30.52 -2.95
CA ASN A 108 6.44 -31.57 -3.93
C ASN A 108 5.01 -31.48 -4.50
N LYS A 109 4.21 -30.50 -4.08
CA LYS A 109 2.84 -30.32 -4.56
C LYS A 109 2.84 -29.54 -5.87
N LYS A 110 2.03 -29.95 -6.86
CA LYS A 110 1.92 -29.27 -8.16
C LYS A 110 1.26 -27.91 -8.01
N VAL A 111 1.76 -26.90 -8.73
CA VAL A 111 1.29 -25.52 -8.61
C VAL A 111 -0.15 -25.33 -9.08
N LYS A 112 -0.68 -26.19 -9.95
CA LYS A 112 -2.11 -26.20 -10.32
C LYS A 112 -3.06 -26.42 -9.14
N GLU A 113 -2.57 -27.05 -8.07
CA GLU A 113 -3.32 -27.35 -6.85
C GLU A 113 -3.18 -26.26 -5.77
N PHE A 114 -2.45 -25.19 -6.08
CA PHE A 114 -2.23 -24.08 -5.16
C PHE A 114 -3.39 -23.10 -5.21
N SER A 115 -3.81 -22.62 -4.02
CA SER A 115 -4.65 -21.43 -3.91
C SER A 115 -3.91 -20.19 -4.43
N LEU A 116 -4.63 -19.09 -4.64
CA LEU A 116 -4.01 -17.83 -5.06
C LEU A 116 -2.96 -17.35 -4.04
N GLY A 117 -3.27 -17.40 -2.74
CA GLY A 117 -2.32 -17.04 -1.68
C GLY A 117 -1.07 -17.93 -1.65
N MET A 118 -1.23 -19.24 -1.88
CA MET A 118 -0.07 -20.15 -2.01
C MET A 118 0.79 -19.82 -3.23
N LYS A 119 0.18 -19.46 -4.37
CA LYS A 119 0.89 -18.99 -5.58
C LYS A 119 1.63 -17.68 -5.30
N GLN A 120 1.00 -16.78 -4.57
CA GLN A 120 1.63 -15.50 -4.19
C GLN A 120 2.85 -15.73 -3.28
N ARG A 121 2.73 -16.58 -2.28
CA ARG A 121 3.87 -17.00 -1.42
C ARG A 121 4.99 -17.63 -2.24
N LEU A 122 4.66 -18.52 -3.18
CA LEU A 122 5.65 -19.11 -4.09
C LEU A 122 6.34 -18.06 -4.97
N GLY A 123 5.59 -17.02 -5.42
CA GLY A 123 6.14 -15.87 -6.15
C GLY A 123 7.16 -15.10 -5.32
N ILE A 124 6.84 -14.85 -4.05
CA ILE A 124 7.75 -14.21 -3.11
C ILE A 124 8.97 -15.13 -2.86
N ALA A 125 8.78 -16.44 -2.66
CA ALA A 125 9.90 -17.40 -2.53
C ALA A 125 10.83 -17.34 -3.74
N ARG A 126 10.27 -17.30 -4.97
CA ARG A 126 11.04 -17.16 -6.21
C ARG A 126 11.86 -15.87 -6.23
N SER A 127 11.28 -14.77 -5.81
CA SER A 127 11.96 -13.47 -5.78
C SER A 127 13.05 -13.37 -4.71
N LEU A 128 13.05 -14.28 -3.71
CA LEU A 128 14.04 -14.36 -2.63
C LEU A 128 15.24 -15.26 -2.95
N LEU A 129 15.19 -16.09 -4.01
CA LEU A 129 16.19 -17.12 -4.28
C LEU A 129 17.64 -16.61 -4.37
N HIS A 130 17.81 -15.38 -4.85
CA HIS A 130 19.11 -14.75 -5.07
C HIS A 130 19.48 -13.72 -3.98
N HIS A 131 18.79 -13.76 -2.82
CA HIS A 131 19.02 -12.88 -1.68
C HIS A 131 18.98 -11.38 -2.04
N PRO A 132 17.87 -10.87 -2.57
CA PRO A 132 17.76 -9.49 -2.99
C PRO A 132 17.81 -8.53 -1.80
N GLU A 133 18.31 -7.31 -2.04
CA GLU A 133 18.26 -6.21 -1.09
C GLU A 133 16.97 -5.38 -1.23
N PHE A 134 16.31 -5.49 -2.38
CA PHE A 134 15.10 -4.75 -2.72
C PHE A 134 14.07 -5.66 -3.37
N LEU A 135 12.83 -5.64 -2.86
CA LEU A 135 11.70 -6.36 -3.42
C LEU A 135 10.67 -5.39 -3.98
N ILE A 136 10.26 -5.64 -5.21
CA ILE A 136 9.19 -4.88 -5.89
C ILE A 136 8.00 -5.81 -6.09
N LEU A 137 6.88 -5.48 -5.45
CA LEU A 137 5.65 -6.26 -5.47
C LEU A 137 4.52 -5.41 -6.05
N ASP A 138 4.04 -5.78 -7.24
CA ASP A 138 2.92 -5.09 -7.89
C ASP A 138 1.62 -5.77 -7.50
N GLU A 139 0.76 -5.06 -6.73
CA GLU A 139 -0.55 -5.51 -6.24
C GLU A 139 -0.49 -6.91 -5.55
N PRO A 140 0.40 -7.16 -4.56
CA PRO A 140 0.67 -8.51 -4.04
C PRO A 140 -0.51 -9.15 -3.29
N THR A 141 -1.50 -8.38 -2.91
CA THR A 141 -2.69 -8.81 -2.16
C THR A 141 -3.95 -8.92 -3.03
N ASN A 142 -3.85 -8.52 -4.31
CA ASN A 142 -5.01 -8.47 -5.20
C ASN A 142 -5.63 -9.86 -5.40
N GLY A 143 -6.96 -9.94 -5.16
CA GLY A 143 -7.74 -11.16 -5.31
C GLY A 143 -7.59 -12.19 -4.18
N LEU A 144 -6.84 -11.87 -3.13
CA LEU A 144 -6.76 -12.72 -1.93
C LEU A 144 -7.98 -12.50 -1.02
N ASP A 145 -8.30 -13.51 -0.26
CA ASP A 145 -9.24 -13.41 0.85
C ASP A 145 -8.63 -12.64 2.03
N PRO A 146 -9.41 -12.15 3.01
CA PRO A 146 -8.90 -11.37 4.13
C PRO A 146 -7.78 -12.06 4.93
N THR A 147 -7.85 -13.39 5.04
CA THR A 147 -6.81 -14.17 5.71
C THR A 147 -5.50 -14.15 4.92
N GLY A 148 -5.57 -14.38 3.61
CA GLY A 148 -4.42 -14.33 2.72
C GLY A 148 -3.76 -12.94 2.66
N ILE A 149 -4.58 -11.87 2.66
CA ILE A 149 -4.07 -10.48 2.74
C ILE A 149 -3.26 -10.30 4.03
N LYS A 150 -3.82 -10.69 5.17
CA LYS A 150 -3.13 -10.59 6.47
C LYS A 150 -1.81 -11.36 6.46
N GLU A 151 -1.82 -12.59 5.96
CA GLU A 151 -0.64 -13.44 5.92
C GLU A 151 0.48 -12.90 5.01
N ILE A 152 0.14 -12.35 3.83
CA ILE A 152 1.13 -11.73 2.93
C ILE A 152 1.69 -10.47 3.56
N ARG A 153 0.87 -9.66 4.22
CA ARG A 153 1.31 -8.47 4.94
C ARG A 153 2.31 -8.80 6.05
N GLU A 154 1.97 -9.77 6.90
CA GLU A 154 2.85 -10.21 7.99
C GLU A 154 4.19 -10.74 7.44
N LEU A 155 4.15 -11.50 6.35
CA LEU A 155 5.36 -11.96 5.66
C LEU A 155 6.23 -10.79 5.17
N ILE A 156 5.65 -9.77 4.56
CA ILE A 156 6.38 -8.58 4.08
C ILE A 156 7.04 -7.84 5.26
N ILE A 157 6.29 -7.61 6.34
CA ILE A 157 6.80 -6.96 7.56
C ILE A 157 7.96 -7.77 8.15
N ASP A 158 7.80 -9.09 8.25
CA ASP A 158 8.83 -9.99 8.76
C ASP A 158 10.12 -9.95 7.92
N LEU A 159 9.99 -9.95 6.61
CA LEU A 159 11.13 -9.85 5.69
C LEU A 159 11.84 -8.49 5.82
N ALA A 160 11.08 -7.40 5.92
CA ALA A 160 11.65 -6.08 6.11
C ALA A 160 12.41 -5.97 7.44
N CYS A 161 11.78 -6.40 8.54
CA CYS A 161 12.35 -6.27 9.88
C CYS A 161 13.49 -7.25 10.16
N LYS A 162 13.33 -8.53 9.75
CA LYS A 162 14.29 -9.60 10.11
C LYS A 162 15.44 -9.74 9.11
N GLN A 163 15.22 -9.43 7.84
CA GLN A 163 16.20 -9.56 6.78
C GLN A 163 16.67 -8.23 6.19
N ASN A 164 16.14 -7.12 6.73
CA ASN A 164 16.49 -5.74 6.29
C ASN A 164 16.29 -5.54 4.77
N ILE A 165 15.26 -6.17 4.21
CA ILE A 165 14.89 -6.03 2.80
C ILE A 165 14.08 -4.73 2.65
N THR A 166 14.41 -3.95 1.63
CA THR A 166 13.64 -2.78 1.23
C THR A 166 12.49 -3.21 0.32
N PHE A 167 11.34 -2.54 0.41
CA PHE A 167 10.16 -2.88 -0.40
C PHE A 167 9.63 -1.68 -1.18
N LEU A 168 9.20 -1.93 -2.41
CA LEU A 168 8.24 -1.11 -3.15
C LEU A 168 7.00 -1.94 -3.41
N ILE A 169 5.88 -1.53 -2.85
CA ILE A 169 4.61 -2.27 -2.93
C ILE A 169 3.58 -1.35 -3.56
N SER A 170 3.06 -1.72 -4.73
CA SER A 170 1.92 -1.01 -5.30
C SER A 170 0.61 -1.56 -4.73
N SER A 171 -0.35 -0.69 -4.54
CA SER A 171 -1.73 -1.05 -4.21
C SER A 171 -2.71 0.05 -4.63
N HIS A 172 -3.93 -0.35 -4.87
CA HIS A 172 -5.06 0.58 -4.98
C HIS A 172 -5.89 0.61 -3.68
N ILE A 173 -5.57 -0.26 -2.72
CA ILE A 173 -6.25 -0.39 -1.43
C ILE A 173 -5.41 0.27 -0.34
N LEU A 174 -5.87 1.39 0.11
CA LEU A 174 -5.16 2.22 1.06
C LEU A 174 -5.01 1.57 2.43
N SER A 175 -6.09 0.94 2.94
CA SER A 175 -6.09 0.28 4.24
C SER A 175 -5.08 -0.87 4.37
N GLU A 176 -4.67 -1.48 3.26
CA GLU A 176 -3.60 -2.48 3.24
C GLU A 176 -2.22 -1.84 3.41
N ILE A 177 -1.96 -0.76 2.66
CA ILE A 177 -0.71 -0.02 2.72
C ILE A 177 -0.48 0.59 4.10
N GLN A 178 -1.54 1.12 4.73
CA GLN A 178 -1.48 1.70 6.09
C GLN A 178 -0.92 0.76 7.14
N GLN A 179 -1.14 -0.53 6.98
CA GLN A 179 -0.79 -1.53 7.99
C GLN A 179 0.65 -2.03 7.89
N MET A 180 1.39 -1.64 6.84
CA MET A 180 2.76 -2.13 6.62
C MET A 180 3.75 -1.05 6.17
N ALA A 181 3.28 0.02 5.50
CA ALA A 181 4.18 1.00 4.90
C ALA A 181 4.85 1.90 5.96
N THR A 182 6.12 2.19 5.75
CA THR A 182 6.88 3.22 6.48
C THR A 182 6.82 4.56 5.77
N LYS A 183 6.63 4.55 4.46
CA LYS A 183 6.53 5.72 3.59
C LYS A 183 5.48 5.46 2.50
N ILE A 184 4.76 6.48 2.10
CA ILE A 184 3.71 6.37 1.09
C ILE A 184 3.95 7.38 -0.02
N GLY A 185 3.83 6.92 -1.26
CA GLY A 185 3.74 7.77 -2.45
C GLY A 185 2.36 7.64 -3.09
N ILE A 186 1.69 8.76 -3.32
CA ILE A 186 0.35 8.80 -3.92
C ILE A 186 0.47 9.22 -5.37
N ILE A 187 0.09 8.34 -6.29
CA ILE A 187 0.09 8.61 -7.74
C ILE A 187 -1.35 8.71 -8.26
N HIS A 188 -1.60 9.75 -9.07
CA HIS A 188 -2.87 9.94 -9.77
C HIS A 188 -2.62 10.43 -11.19
N LYS A 189 -3.24 9.80 -12.18
CA LYS A 189 -3.11 10.14 -13.62
C LYS A 189 -1.66 10.33 -14.08
N GLY A 190 -0.75 9.49 -13.59
CA GLY A 190 0.66 9.50 -13.97
C GLY A 190 1.52 10.54 -13.26
N VAL A 191 1.01 11.27 -12.29
CA VAL A 191 1.72 12.28 -11.49
C VAL A 191 1.80 11.82 -10.04
N LEU A 192 2.98 11.89 -9.43
CA LEU A 192 3.14 11.69 -7.99
C LEU A 192 2.64 12.96 -7.28
N LEU A 193 1.49 12.86 -6.62
CA LEU A 193 0.87 13.99 -5.94
C LEU A 193 1.57 14.29 -4.62
N GLU A 194 1.97 13.24 -3.91
CA GLU A 194 2.62 13.37 -2.62
C GLU A 194 3.51 12.17 -2.30
N GLU A 195 4.55 12.44 -1.54
CA GLU A 195 5.44 11.45 -0.95
C GLU A 195 5.68 11.81 0.51
N ILE A 196 5.22 10.96 1.46
CA ILE A 196 5.19 11.29 2.87
C ILE A 196 5.55 10.07 3.76
N PRO A 197 6.36 10.24 4.82
CA PRO A 197 6.52 9.24 5.86
C PRO A 197 5.17 8.94 6.52
N TYR A 198 4.87 7.65 6.77
CA TYR A 198 3.57 7.26 7.31
C TYR A 198 3.30 7.87 8.71
N ASP A 199 4.32 7.99 9.54
CA ASP A 199 4.16 8.62 10.86
C ASP A 199 3.83 10.12 10.78
N GLU A 200 4.33 10.82 9.75
CA GLU A 200 3.97 12.21 9.50
C GLU A 200 2.51 12.31 9.02
N LEU A 201 2.11 11.41 8.13
CA LEU A 201 0.73 11.33 7.67
C LEU A 201 -0.25 11.08 8.82
N LYS A 202 0.09 10.17 9.76
CA LYS A 202 -0.69 9.96 10.98
C LYS A 202 -0.85 11.24 11.81
N ARG A 203 0.18 12.07 11.91
CA ARG A 203 0.13 13.33 12.66
C ARG A 203 -0.74 14.39 11.98
N ARG A 204 -0.85 14.35 10.65
CA ARG A 204 -1.72 15.24 9.88
C ARG A 204 -3.17 14.83 9.92
N ASN A 205 -3.48 13.57 10.25
CA ASN A 205 -4.85 13.08 10.38
C ASN A 205 -5.51 13.74 11.60
N ARG A 206 -6.53 14.53 11.31
CA ARG A 206 -7.26 15.26 12.34
C ARG A 206 -8.33 14.37 12.97
N HIS A 207 -8.46 14.48 14.29
CA HIS A 207 -9.64 13.97 14.96
C HIS A 207 -10.81 14.91 14.68
N TYR A 208 -11.99 14.36 14.54
CA TYR A 208 -13.22 15.12 14.36
C TYR A 208 -14.40 14.41 14.99
N ILE A 209 -15.42 15.19 15.33
CA ILE A 209 -16.72 14.67 15.71
C ILE A 209 -17.54 14.53 14.44
N ASN A 210 -17.91 13.31 14.06
CA ASN A 210 -18.85 13.04 12.98
C ASN A 210 -20.27 13.23 13.50
N ILE A 211 -21.06 14.06 12.83
CA ILE A 211 -22.45 14.36 13.25
C ILE A 211 -23.37 14.19 12.03
N LYS A 212 -24.26 13.19 12.12
CA LYS A 212 -25.26 12.96 11.09
C LYS A 212 -26.61 13.49 11.58
N VAL A 213 -27.22 14.39 10.82
CA VAL A 213 -28.40 15.17 11.22
C VAL A 213 -29.44 15.21 10.11
N ASP A 214 -30.70 15.59 10.46
CA ASP A 214 -31.77 15.80 9.50
C ASP A 214 -31.69 17.15 8.77
N LYS A 215 -31.10 18.19 9.42
CA LYS A 215 -31.10 19.60 8.96
C LYS A 215 -29.69 20.19 9.03
N ASP A 216 -28.86 19.90 8.04
CA ASP A 216 -27.47 20.31 7.99
C ASP A 216 -27.25 21.83 8.12
N LYS A 217 -27.97 22.65 7.36
CA LYS A 217 -27.84 24.11 7.38
C LYS A 217 -28.21 24.71 8.74
N LYS A 218 -29.28 24.22 9.38
CA LYS A 218 -29.67 24.67 10.72
C LYS A 218 -28.63 24.23 11.75
N SER A 219 -28.07 23.03 11.59
CA SER A 219 -27.01 22.52 12.46
C SER A 219 -25.75 23.36 12.38
N CYS A 220 -25.31 23.74 11.17
CA CYS A 220 -24.17 24.66 10.97
C CYS A 220 -24.38 25.98 11.70
N PHE A 221 -25.54 26.59 11.55
CA PHE A 221 -25.90 27.83 12.25
C PHE A 221 -25.84 27.69 13.78
N ILE A 222 -26.33 26.57 14.31
CA ILE A 222 -26.27 26.30 15.75
C ILE A 222 -24.84 26.08 16.26
N LEU A 223 -24.01 25.41 15.48
CA LEU A 223 -22.59 25.22 15.80
C LEU A 223 -21.86 26.56 15.89
N GLU A 224 -22.13 27.49 14.97
CA GLU A 224 -21.51 28.80 14.95
C GLU A 224 -22.05 29.72 16.09
N GLU A 225 -23.35 29.92 16.14
CA GLU A 225 -23.96 30.91 17.02
C GLU A 225 -24.03 30.52 18.50
N LYS A 226 -24.31 29.22 18.78
CA LYS A 226 -24.51 28.78 20.15
C LYS A 226 -23.29 28.11 20.76
N LEU A 227 -22.43 27.50 19.93
CA LEU A 227 -21.25 26.79 20.38
C LEU A 227 -19.96 27.51 20.02
N ASN A 228 -20.02 28.60 19.21
CA ASN A 228 -18.84 29.31 18.69
C ASN A 228 -17.82 28.33 18.05
N ILE A 229 -18.33 27.29 17.38
CA ILE A 229 -17.55 26.32 16.62
C ILE A 229 -17.39 26.84 15.20
N LYS A 230 -16.15 27.04 14.75
CA LYS A 230 -15.83 27.59 13.42
C LYS A 230 -15.10 26.60 12.53
N ASP A 231 -14.39 25.66 13.13
CA ASP A 231 -13.61 24.64 12.41
C ASP A 231 -14.46 23.38 12.21
N TYR A 232 -15.30 23.41 11.19
CA TYR A 232 -16.11 22.27 10.76
C TYR A 232 -16.27 22.25 9.24
N THR A 233 -16.67 21.12 8.69
CA THR A 233 -17.01 20.95 7.27
C THR A 233 -18.32 20.19 7.10
N LEU A 234 -19.13 20.58 6.12
CA LEU A 234 -20.23 19.77 5.61
C LEU A 234 -19.63 18.77 4.61
N TRP A 235 -19.40 17.53 5.08
CA TRP A 235 -18.71 16.51 4.29
C TRP A 235 -19.59 15.95 3.18
N GLU A 236 -20.84 15.64 3.53
CA GLU A 236 -21.90 15.18 2.63
C GLU A 236 -23.23 15.77 3.10
N LYS A 237 -24.27 15.62 2.27
CA LYS A 237 -25.61 16.04 2.70
C LYS A 237 -25.97 15.41 4.05
N ASN A 238 -26.32 16.27 5.02
CA ASN A 238 -26.69 15.89 6.37
C ASN A 238 -25.55 15.27 7.22
N ASN A 239 -24.30 15.38 6.81
CA ASN A 239 -23.15 14.84 7.52
C ASN A 239 -22.09 15.93 7.75
N LEU A 240 -21.88 16.29 9.03
CA LEU A 240 -20.92 17.34 9.44
C LEU A 240 -19.71 16.69 10.13
N ARG A 241 -18.53 17.27 9.91
CA ARG A 241 -17.30 16.95 10.63
C ARG A 241 -16.84 18.18 11.39
N VAL A 242 -16.77 18.09 12.72
CA VAL A 242 -16.34 19.15 13.62
C VAL A 242 -14.95 18.82 14.14
N TYR A 243 -13.98 19.72 13.92
CA TYR A 243 -12.56 19.51 14.20
C TYR A 243 -12.08 20.18 15.49
N GLU A 244 -12.95 20.85 16.22
CA GLU A 244 -12.65 21.47 17.49
C GLU A 244 -13.62 21.01 18.59
N ARG A 245 -13.30 21.28 19.86
CA ARG A 245 -14.08 20.90 21.04
C ARG A 245 -14.38 19.39 21.11
N LEU A 246 -13.41 18.57 20.72
CA LEU A 246 -13.56 17.12 20.55
C LEU A 246 -13.95 16.37 21.82
N GLN A 247 -13.70 16.95 22.98
CA GLN A 247 -14.08 16.38 24.28
C GLN A 247 -15.53 16.69 24.68
N GLU A 248 -16.23 17.53 23.91
CA GLU A 248 -17.55 18.04 24.25
C GLU A 248 -18.70 17.42 23.44
N VAL A 249 -18.52 16.19 22.96
CA VAL A 249 -19.50 15.45 22.15
C VAL A 249 -20.90 15.49 22.76
N SER A 250 -21.00 15.24 24.08
CA SER A 250 -22.29 15.26 24.81
C SER A 250 -22.94 16.64 24.85
N THR A 251 -22.14 17.70 25.00
CA THR A 251 -22.64 19.09 25.01
C THR A 251 -23.16 19.50 23.64
N ILE A 252 -22.41 19.16 22.59
CA ILE A 252 -22.79 19.42 21.20
C ILE A 252 -24.12 18.72 20.89
N ASN A 253 -24.21 17.43 21.22
CA ASN A 253 -25.44 16.65 21.03
C ASN A 253 -26.64 17.28 21.74
N LYS A 254 -26.49 17.62 23.04
CA LYS A 254 -27.55 18.24 23.83
C LYS A 254 -28.05 19.52 23.20
N ILE A 255 -27.17 20.39 22.72
CA ILE A 255 -27.53 21.68 22.11
C ILE A 255 -28.22 21.45 20.76
N LEU A 256 -27.78 20.54 19.93
CA LEU A 256 -28.44 20.23 18.67
C LEU A 256 -29.87 19.70 18.90
N VAL A 257 -30.04 18.73 19.77
CA VAL A 257 -31.36 18.15 20.09
C VAL A 257 -32.30 19.18 20.71
N SER A 258 -31.82 20.03 21.64
CA SER A 258 -32.63 21.09 22.24
C SER A 258 -33.06 22.20 21.26
N ASN A 259 -32.55 22.19 20.04
CA ASN A 259 -32.93 23.10 18.95
C ASN A 259 -33.66 22.40 17.81
N ASP A 260 -34.35 21.28 18.08
CA ASP A 260 -35.16 20.51 17.14
C ASP A 260 -34.35 19.95 15.94
N ILE A 261 -33.09 19.55 16.17
CA ILE A 261 -32.29 18.78 15.24
C ILE A 261 -32.36 17.31 15.65
N LEU A 262 -32.73 16.44 14.73
CA LEU A 262 -32.61 15.00 14.91
C LEU A 262 -31.19 14.58 14.63
N VAL A 263 -30.50 14.07 15.65
CA VAL A 263 -29.13 13.56 15.53
C VAL A 263 -29.21 12.05 15.36
N GLU A 264 -28.87 11.56 14.16
CA GLU A 264 -28.86 10.14 13.84
C GLU A 264 -27.59 9.45 14.35
N GLU A 265 -26.46 10.13 14.24
CA GLU A 265 -25.16 9.64 14.69
C GLU A 265 -24.32 10.81 15.21
N ILE A 266 -23.64 10.61 16.33
CA ILE A 266 -22.58 11.51 16.79
C ILE A 266 -21.47 10.68 17.44
N CYS A 267 -20.26 10.74 16.85
CA CYS A 267 -19.11 9.96 17.34
C CYS A 267 -17.78 10.65 17.01
N LEU A 268 -16.79 10.42 17.85
CA LEU A 268 -15.42 10.84 17.59
C LEU A 268 -14.80 9.90 16.56
N LYS A 269 -14.28 10.46 15.46
CA LYS A 269 -13.56 9.74 14.40
C LYS A 269 -12.20 10.40 14.16
N ILE A 270 -11.38 9.72 13.39
CA ILE A 270 -10.12 10.23 12.88
C ILE A 270 -10.26 10.29 11.36
N ASP A 271 -9.81 11.35 10.72
CA ASP A 271 -9.77 11.43 9.25
C ASP A 271 -9.12 10.15 8.72
N SER A 272 -9.80 9.47 7.83
CA SER A 272 -9.21 8.29 7.19
C SER A 272 -8.20 8.73 6.14
N LEU A 273 -7.26 7.86 5.82
CA LEU A 273 -6.37 8.13 4.68
C LEU A 273 -7.14 8.09 3.36
N GLU A 274 -8.29 7.40 3.30
CA GLU A 274 -9.22 7.47 2.17
C GLU A 274 -9.70 8.91 1.96
N ASP A 275 -10.08 9.61 3.02
CA ASP A 275 -10.48 11.02 2.96
C ASP A 275 -9.33 11.91 2.49
N TYR A 276 -8.12 11.64 2.98
CA TYR A 276 -6.92 12.34 2.55
C TYR A 276 -6.65 12.12 1.06
N PHE A 277 -6.74 10.87 0.62
CA PHE A 277 -6.58 10.49 -0.79
C PHE A 277 -7.62 11.17 -1.68
N LEU A 278 -8.90 11.16 -1.27
CA LEU A 278 -9.98 11.82 -2.01
C LEU A 278 -9.75 13.34 -2.13
N LYS A 279 -9.30 13.99 -1.06
CA LYS A 279 -8.94 15.43 -1.09
C LYS A 279 -7.82 15.72 -2.09
N LEU A 280 -6.80 14.87 -2.15
CA LEU A 280 -5.66 15.02 -3.07
C LEU A 280 -6.03 14.76 -4.54
N THR A 281 -6.92 13.80 -4.79
CA THR A 281 -7.31 13.40 -6.16
C THR A 281 -8.46 14.22 -6.73
N GLY A 282 -8.99 15.20 -5.97
CA GLY A 282 -10.10 16.07 -6.40
C GLY A 282 -11.46 15.39 -6.35
N GLY A 283 -11.62 14.32 -5.58
CA GLY A 283 -12.92 13.77 -5.22
C GLY A 283 -13.64 14.75 -4.29
N ASN A 284 -14.74 15.34 -4.81
CA ASN A 284 -15.68 16.11 -4.01
C ASN A 284 -16.56 15.17 -3.19
#